data_a01fdc392286a863b56ff02bf4f8aa20
#
_entry.id   a01fdc392286a863b56ff02bf4f8aa20
#
_cell.length_a   1.000
_cell.length_b   1.000
_cell.length_c   1.000
_cell.angle_alpha   90.00
_cell.angle_beta   90.00
_cell.angle_gamma   90.00
#
_symmetry.space_group_name_H-M   'P 1'
#
loop_
_entity.id
_entity.type
_entity.pdbx_description
1 polymer ?
#
loop_
_entity_poly.entity_id
_entity_poly.type
_entity_poly.pdbx_seq_one_letter_code
_entity_poly.pdbx_strand_id
1 'polypeptide(L)'
;MKKTLLIVVALLLISLSNIQAQHEIDSTEITASVPELFQFHDVIYVIWHEAYPAKDIASLKSMVDKIKPYMEKINNAKLPGILQDKKTKWEEGLKVLNASTENYYNSAAGDDDQKMLDAAEKLHSDFEMMVRILKPVLKEVDSYHKDLYVIFHKFYPAKDYKSIEGIIDGMITKSEAIINAKLPKRIESKVEIYQQTAKELMEKTIALKDALKTGYGSVIDKAVDVMHSKYQDLEKIFD
;
A
#
# COMPACT_ATOMS: atom_id res chain seq x y z
N MET A 1 31.68 39.83 -45.67
CA MET A 1 31.39 39.88 -44.23
C MET A 1 29.87 39.63 -43.91
N LYS A 2 29.27 38.55 -44.43
CA LYS A 2 27.85 38.22 -44.19
C LYS A 2 27.57 36.73 -43.89
N LYS A 3 28.61 35.94 -43.62
CA LYS A 3 28.44 34.51 -43.36
C LYS A 3 28.77 34.06 -41.93
N THR A 4 29.21 34.93 -41.04
CA THR A 4 29.61 34.61 -39.65
C THR A 4 28.53 34.88 -38.60
N LEU A 5 27.41 35.48 -38.97
CA LEU A 5 26.35 35.85 -38.04
C LEU A 5 25.24 34.78 -37.91
N LEU A 6 25.20 33.77 -38.78
CA LEU A 6 24.16 32.74 -38.81
C LEU A 6 24.47 31.53 -37.94
N ILE A 7 25.71 31.35 -37.48
CA ILE A 7 26.15 30.19 -36.68
C ILE A 7 25.94 30.46 -35.16
N VAL A 8 25.93 31.68 -34.71
CA VAL A 8 25.77 32.05 -33.30
C VAL A 8 24.33 31.93 -32.82
N VAL A 9 23.35 32.12 -33.71
CA VAL A 9 21.92 32.01 -33.38
C VAL A 9 21.44 30.55 -33.28
N ALA A 10 22.07 29.63 -33.99
CA ALA A 10 21.73 28.20 -33.94
C ALA A 10 22.20 27.50 -32.66
N LEU A 11 23.24 28.01 -32.00
CA LEU A 11 23.76 27.45 -30.74
C LEU A 11 23.04 27.90 -29.48
N LEU A 12 22.22 28.95 -29.57
CA LEU A 12 21.41 29.48 -28.44
C LEU A 12 20.02 28.84 -28.36
N LEU A 13 19.60 28.08 -29.36
CA LEU A 13 18.30 27.38 -29.37
C LEU A 13 18.37 25.92 -28.88
N ILE A 14 19.57 25.37 -28.64
CA ILE A 14 19.76 24.00 -28.15
C ILE A 14 19.82 23.92 -26.60
N SER A 15 19.96 25.07 -25.93
CA SER A 15 20.07 25.11 -24.45
C SER A 15 18.74 25.26 -23.70
N LEU A 16 17.60 25.26 -24.37
CA LEU A 16 16.27 25.42 -23.74
C LEU A 16 15.41 24.17 -23.69
N SER A 17 15.94 23.02 -24.11
CA SER A 17 15.21 21.74 -24.05
C SER A 17 15.58 20.84 -22.87
N ASN A 18 16.29 21.36 -21.86
CA ASN A 18 16.45 20.69 -20.57
C ASN A 18 15.39 21.17 -19.58
N ILE A 19 14.13 20.98 -19.94
CA ILE A 19 13.04 21.38 -19.07
C ILE A 19 12.20 20.16 -18.76
N GLN A 20 12.22 19.88 -17.46
CA GLN A 20 11.12 19.24 -16.77
C GLN A 20 10.72 17.87 -17.33
N ALA A 21 11.55 16.88 -17.09
CA ALA A 21 10.94 15.64 -16.64
C ALA A 21 10.31 15.95 -15.26
N GLN A 22 9.15 16.58 -15.25
CA GLN A 22 8.21 16.39 -14.16
C GLN A 22 8.05 14.88 -14.09
N HIS A 23 8.63 14.26 -13.06
CA HIS A 23 8.33 12.87 -12.73
C HIS A 23 6.85 12.85 -12.36
N GLU A 24 6.03 12.66 -13.39
CA GLU A 24 4.61 12.36 -13.21
C GLU A 24 4.58 11.09 -12.33
N ILE A 25 4.10 11.26 -11.11
CA ILE A 25 3.99 10.13 -10.18
C ILE A 25 2.95 9.23 -10.80
N ASP A 26 3.36 8.04 -11.25
CA ASP A 26 2.42 7.04 -11.72
C ASP A 26 1.44 6.76 -10.58
N SER A 27 0.17 7.11 -10.79
CA SER A 27 -0.88 6.94 -9.78
C SER A 27 -1.03 5.48 -9.35
N THR A 28 -0.59 4.51 -10.18
CA THR A 28 -0.60 3.09 -9.84
C THR A 28 0.42 2.76 -8.76
N GLU A 29 1.58 3.44 -8.73
CA GLU A 29 2.63 3.23 -7.73
C GLU A 29 2.24 3.67 -6.31
N ILE A 30 1.35 4.65 -6.19
CA ILE A 30 0.86 5.21 -4.92
C ILE A 30 -0.55 4.74 -4.55
N THR A 31 -1.12 3.81 -5.31
CA THR A 31 -2.43 3.21 -5.01
C THR A 31 -2.24 1.93 -4.20
N ALA A 32 -2.64 1.95 -2.93
CA ALA A 32 -2.56 0.78 -2.04
C ALA A 32 -3.65 -0.26 -2.39
N SER A 33 -3.56 -0.83 -3.60
CA SER A 33 -4.54 -1.80 -4.11
C SER A 33 -3.90 -2.82 -5.03
N VAL A 34 -4.36 -4.05 -4.94
CA VAL A 34 -4.10 -5.14 -5.90
C VAL A 34 -5.45 -5.54 -6.48
N PRO A 35 -5.83 -4.99 -7.65
CA PRO A 35 -7.16 -5.18 -8.23
C PRO A 35 -7.56 -6.65 -8.38
N GLU A 36 -6.61 -7.53 -8.69
CA GLU A 36 -6.82 -8.96 -8.87
C GLU A 36 -7.38 -9.61 -7.59
N LEU A 37 -6.84 -9.23 -6.42
CA LEU A 37 -7.34 -9.72 -5.14
C LEU A 37 -8.74 -9.19 -4.85
N PHE A 38 -8.98 -7.90 -5.10
CA PHE A 38 -10.30 -7.30 -4.82
C PHE A 38 -11.39 -7.78 -5.77
N GLN A 39 -11.08 -8.10 -7.03
CA GLN A 39 -12.02 -8.71 -7.96
C GLN A 39 -12.41 -10.14 -7.53
N PHE A 40 -11.52 -10.88 -6.87
CA PHE A 40 -11.83 -12.20 -6.32
C PHE A 40 -12.89 -12.14 -5.22
N HIS A 41 -13.07 -11.00 -4.57
CA HIS A 41 -14.13 -10.80 -3.58
C HIS A 41 -15.53 -11.14 -4.11
N ASP A 42 -15.81 -10.93 -5.41
CA ASP A 42 -17.11 -11.26 -5.99
C ASP A 42 -17.41 -12.77 -5.91
N VAL A 43 -16.39 -13.61 -6.07
CA VAL A 43 -16.51 -15.08 -5.93
C VAL A 43 -16.62 -15.45 -4.45
N ILE A 44 -15.78 -14.88 -3.61
CA ILE A 44 -15.79 -15.08 -2.15
C ILE A 44 -17.13 -14.67 -1.56
N TYR A 45 -17.74 -13.58 -2.05
CA TYR A 45 -19.04 -13.12 -1.62
C TYR A 45 -20.12 -14.19 -1.81
N VAL A 46 -20.21 -14.80 -2.98
CA VAL A 46 -21.17 -15.88 -3.26
C VAL A 46 -20.91 -17.10 -2.36
N ILE A 47 -19.64 -17.48 -2.18
CA ILE A 47 -19.27 -18.60 -1.31
C ILE A 47 -19.74 -18.33 0.12
N TRP A 48 -19.40 -17.16 0.68
CA TRP A 48 -19.54 -16.89 2.10
C TRP A 48 -20.90 -16.36 2.52
N HIS A 49 -21.52 -15.51 1.70
CA HIS A 49 -22.78 -14.85 2.03
C HIS A 49 -24.04 -15.56 1.47
N GLU A 50 -23.87 -16.43 0.49
CA GLU A 50 -25.01 -17.14 -0.12
C GLU A 50 -24.93 -18.65 0.10
N ALA A 51 -23.92 -19.31 -0.45
CA ALA A 51 -23.85 -20.79 -0.44
C ALA A 51 -23.52 -21.38 0.94
N TYR A 52 -22.57 -20.81 1.67
CA TYR A 52 -22.13 -21.32 2.97
C TYR A 52 -23.24 -21.29 4.04
N PRO A 53 -23.94 -20.17 4.28
CA PRO A 53 -25.01 -20.13 5.29
C PRO A 53 -26.21 -21.00 4.93
N ALA A 54 -26.47 -21.19 3.64
CA ALA A 54 -27.49 -22.09 3.14
C ALA A 54 -27.08 -23.55 3.17
N LYS A 55 -25.79 -23.86 3.46
CA LYS A 55 -25.18 -25.20 3.33
C LYS A 55 -25.43 -25.83 1.95
N ASP A 56 -25.43 -24.97 0.92
CA ASP A 56 -25.61 -25.42 -0.46
C ASP A 56 -24.30 -25.97 -1.02
N ILE A 57 -24.08 -27.27 -0.77
CA ILE A 57 -22.87 -27.99 -1.19
C ILE A 57 -22.71 -28.00 -2.71
N ALA A 58 -23.81 -28.09 -3.45
CA ALA A 58 -23.74 -28.11 -4.91
C ALA A 58 -23.25 -26.76 -5.46
N SER A 59 -23.76 -25.65 -4.92
CA SER A 59 -23.28 -24.31 -5.25
C SER A 59 -21.82 -24.13 -4.85
N LEU A 60 -21.41 -24.54 -3.64
CA LEU A 60 -20.00 -24.48 -3.22
C LEU A 60 -19.10 -25.25 -4.19
N LYS A 61 -19.43 -26.49 -4.55
CA LYS A 61 -18.63 -27.28 -5.50
C LYS A 61 -18.53 -26.60 -6.88
N SER A 62 -19.58 -25.93 -7.34
CA SER A 62 -19.59 -25.23 -8.63
C SER A 62 -18.66 -24.01 -8.69
N MET A 63 -18.22 -23.46 -7.55
CA MET A 63 -17.33 -22.30 -7.52
C MET A 63 -15.88 -22.61 -7.93
N VAL A 64 -15.45 -23.88 -7.99
CA VAL A 64 -14.10 -24.29 -8.38
C VAL A 64 -13.67 -23.63 -9.69
N ASP A 65 -14.52 -23.69 -10.72
CA ASP A 65 -14.20 -23.14 -12.04
C ASP A 65 -14.16 -21.60 -12.05
N LYS A 66 -14.85 -20.95 -11.11
CA LYS A 66 -14.78 -19.50 -10.93
C LYS A 66 -13.53 -19.06 -10.13
N ILE A 67 -13.09 -19.84 -9.16
CA ILE A 67 -11.92 -19.55 -8.33
C ILE A 67 -10.63 -19.61 -9.16
N LYS A 68 -10.44 -20.65 -9.98
CA LYS A 68 -9.19 -20.89 -10.72
C LYS A 68 -8.64 -19.69 -11.48
N PRO A 69 -9.41 -18.98 -12.33
CA PRO A 69 -8.88 -17.86 -13.10
C PRO A 69 -8.51 -16.65 -12.23
N TYR A 70 -9.17 -16.46 -11.07
CA TYR A 70 -8.79 -15.39 -10.14
C TYR A 70 -7.50 -15.72 -9.41
N MET A 71 -7.34 -16.96 -8.95
CA MET A 71 -6.10 -17.41 -8.30
C MET A 71 -4.89 -17.31 -9.22
N GLU A 72 -5.05 -17.62 -10.52
CA GLU A 72 -4.01 -17.41 -11.53
C GLU A 72 -3.61 -15.92 -11.63
N LYS A 73 -4.60 -15.01 -11.69
CA LYS A 73 -4.33 -13.57 -11.72
C LYS A 73 -3.65 -13.08 -10.44
N ILE A 74 -4.13 -13.51 -9.26
CA ILE A 74 -3.56 -13.11 -7.96
C ILE A 74 -2.12 -13.59 -7.83
N ASN A 75 -1.80 -14.82 -8.26
CA ASN A 75 -0.45 -15.36 -8.23
C ASN A 75 0.53 -14.60 -9.14
N ASN A 76 0.03 -13.97 -10.21
CA ASN A 76 0.83 -13.15 -11.14
C ASN A 76 0.76 -11.65 -10.82
N ALA A 77 -0.01 -11.24 -9.82
CA ALA A 77 -0.17 -9.83 -9.46
C ALA A 77 1.13 -9.22 -8.94
N LYS A 78 1.36 -7.97 -9.32
CA LYS A 78 2.51 -7.20 -8.84
C LYS A 78 2.06 -6.21 -7.78
N LEU A 79 2.79 -6.16 -6.68
CA LEU A 79 2.56 -5.13 -5.67
C LEU A 79 2.97 -3.75 -6.21
N PRO A 80 2.11 -2.73 -6.08
CA PRO A 80 2.49 -1.34 -6.31
C PRO A 80 3.66 -0.90 -5.43
N GLY A 81 4.34 0.16 -5.83
CA GLY A 81 5.49 0.70 -5.09
C GLY A 81 5.18 0.95 -3.61
N ILE A 82 4.04 1.57 -3.32
CA ILE A 82 3.59 1.89 -1.95
C ILE A 82 3.36 0.66 -1.05
N LEU A 83 3.24 -0.54 -1.63
CA LEU A 83 3.04 -1.81 -0.90
C LEU A 83 4.29 -2.69 -0.87
N GLN A 84 5.45 -2.21 -1.36
CA GLN A 84 6.67 -3.02 -1.39
C GLN A 84 7.21 -3.37 -0.01
N ASP A 85 6.97 -2.55 1.00
CA ASP A 85 7.26 -2.83 2.41
C ASP A 85 6.47 -4.04 2.96
N LYS A 86 5.33 -4.36 2.35
CA LYS A 86 4.46 -5.51 2.69
C LYS A 86 4.76 -6.77 1.89
N LYS A 87 5.77 -6.76 1.02
CA LYS A 87 6.08 -7.85 0.09
C LYS A 87 6.23 -9.20 0.78
N THR A 88 6.98 -9.27 1.87
CA THR A 88 7.19 -10.53 2.61
C THR A 88 5.86 -11.08 3.14
N LYS A 89 5.04 -10.24 3.78
CA LYS A 89 3.71 -10.65 4.28
C LYS A 89 2.77 -11.07 3.15
N TRP A 90 2.83 -10.36 2.01
CA TRP A 90 2.07 -10.72 0.83
C TRP A 90 2.44 -12.11 0.29
N GLU A 91 3.74 -12.41 0.15
CA GLU A 91 4.23 -13.69 -0.34
C GLU A 91 3.89 -14.84 0.61
N GLU A 92 3.98 -14.61 1.92
CA GLU A 92 3.56 -15.59 2.96
C GLU A 92 2.04 -15.82 2.92
N GLY A 93 1.25 -14.75 2.88
CA GLY A 93 -0.20 -14.82 2.78
C GLY A 93 -0.66 -15.52 1.49
N LEU A 94 0.04 -15.26 0.37
CA LEU A 94 -0.25 -15.91 -0.90
C LEU A 94 -0.03 -17.43 -0.85
N LYS A 95 0.99 -17.91 -0.15
CA LYS A 95 1.20 -19.36 0.08
C LYS A 95 0.04 -19.95 0.87
N VAL A 96 -0.44 -19.25 1.92
CA VAL A 96 -1.57 -19.71 2.73
C VAL A 96 -2.86 -19.72 1.91
N LEU A 97 -3.13 -18.67 1.13
CA LEU A 97 -4.31 -18.62 0.27
C LEU A 97 -4.30 -19.72 -0.81
N ASN A 98 -3.14 -20.01 -1.40
CA ASN A 98 -3.01 -21.12 -2.36
C ASN A 98 -3.29 -22.46 -1.69
N ALA A 99 -2.78 -22.69 -0.48
CA ALA A 99 -3.02 -23.94 0.24
C ALA A 99 -4.52 -24.13 0.59
N SER A 100 -5.21 -23.07 1.02
CA SER A 100 -6.65 -23.16 1.28
C SER A 100 -7.47 -23.34 -0.01
N THR A 101 -7.01 -22.77 -1.11
CA THR A 101 -7.62 -22.96 -2.43
C THR A 101 -7.50 -24.42 -2.91
N GLU A 102 -6.32 -25.01 -2.78
CA GLU A 102 -6.11 -26.44 -3.08
C GLU A 102 -6.97 -27.33 -2.18
N ASN A 103 -7.06 -27.03 -0.88
CA ASN A 103 -7.95 -27.75 0.03
C ASN A 103 -9.42 -27.63 -0.41
N TYR A 104 -9.85 -26.47 -0.88
CA TYR A 104 -11.20 -26.26 -1.44
C TYR A 104 -11.45 -27.15 -2.65
N TYR A 105 -10.51 -27.23 -3.61
CA TYR A 105 -10.64 -28.06 -4.80
C TYR A 105 -10.72 -29.55 -4.43
N ASN A 106 -9.89 -30.01 -3.50
CA ASN A 106 -9.89 -31.38 -3.04
C ASN A 106 -11.19 -31.74 -2.32
N SER A 107 -11.73 -30.83 -1.50
CA SER A 107 -13.01 -31.02 -0.81
C SER A 107 -14.19 -31.02 -1.79
N ALA A 108 -14.15 -30.17 -2.82
CA ALA A 108 -15.18 -30.14 -3.86
C ALA A 108 -15.21 -31.42 -4.72
N ALA A 109 -14.08 -32.07 -4.91
CA ALA A 109 -13.98 -33.36 -5.61
C ALA A 109 -14.44 -34.56 -4.77
N GLY A 110 -14.54 -34.41 -3.45
CA GLY A 110 -14.98 -35.46 -2.50
C GLY A 110 -16.49 -35.43 -2.25
N ASP A 111 -16.93 -36.34 -1.38
CA ASP A 111 -18.34 -36.52 -0.99
C ASP A 111 -18.63 -36.14 0.47
N ASP A 112 -17.69 -35.49 1.14
CA ASP A 112 -17.82 -35.06 2.54
C ASP A 112 -18.29 -33.61 2.62
N ASP A 113 -19.56 -33.41 2.92
CA ASP A 113 -20.20 -32.11 2.99
C ASP A 113 -19.58 -31.22 4.09
N GLN A 114 -19.18 -31.78 5.22
CA GLN A 114 -18.57 -31.02 6.30
C GLN A 114 -17.18 -30.53 5.89
N LYS A 115 -16.36 -31.35 5.23
CA LYS A 115 -15.08 -30.91 4.68
C LYS A 115 -15.24 -29.81 3.66
N MET A 116 -16.31 -29.85 2.84
CA MET A 116 -16.59 -28.79 1.89
C MET A 116 -16.90 -27.45 2.61
N LEU A 117 -17.72 -27.48 3.66
CA LEU A 117 -18.01 -26.32 4.48
C LEU A 117 -16.75 -25.78 5.17
N ASP A 118 -15.97 -26.63 5.81
CA ASP A 118 -14.73 -26.23 6.48
C ASP A 118 -13.72 -25.62 5.51
N ALA A 119 -13.64 -26.13 4.27
CA ALA A 119 -12.79 -25.59 3.23
C ALA A 119 -13.28 -24.21 2.73
N ALA A 120 -14.59 -24.01 2.63
CA ALA A 120 -15.18 -22.72 2.27
C ALA A 120 -14.90 -21.65 3.33
N GLU A 121 -15.08 -21.98 4.61
CA GLU A 121 -14.74 -21.10 5.74
C GLU A 121 -13.26 -20.74 5.75
N LYS A 122 -12.37 -21.73 5.58
CA LYS A 122 -10.92 -21.52 5.56
C LYS A 122 -10.50 -20.62 4.40
N LEU A 123 -11.02 -20.84 3.20
CA LEU A 123 -10.73 -20.01 2.02
C LEU A 123 -11.16 -18.55 2.25
N HIS A 124 -12.36 -18.33 2.80
CA HIS A 124 -12.83 -16.98 3.15
C HIS A 124 -11.92 -16.32 4.18
N SER A 125 -11.56 -17.03 5.26
CA SER A 125 -10.69 -16.50 6.32
C SER A 125 -9.32 -16.08 5.79
N ASP A 126 -8.71 -16.89 4.91
CA ASP A 126 -7.39 -16.62 4.35
C ASP A 126 -7.44 -15.49 3.30
N PHE A 127 -8.52 -15.40 2.53
CA PHE A 127 -8.78 -14.25 1.68
C PHE A 127 -8.87 -12.94 2.47
N GLU A 128 -9.64 -12.93 3.57
CA GLU A 128 -9.75 -11.77 4.46
C GLU A 128 -8.40 -11.38 5.07
N MET A 129 -7.54 -12.35 5.37
CA MET A 129 -6.18 -12.09 5.82
C MET A 129 -5.38 -11.37 4.73
N MET A 130 -5.45 -11.81 3.47
CA MET A 130 -4.78 -11.14 2.34
C MET A 130 -5.26 -9.71 2.16
N VAL A 131 -6.57 -9.47 2.26
CA VAL A 131 -7.14 -8.12 2.21
C VAL A 131 -6.59 -7.23 3.34
N ARG A 132 -6.46 -7.78 4.55
CA ARG A 132 -5.89 -7.05 5.70
C ARG A 132 -4.41 -6.70 5.53
N ILE A 133 -3.62 -7.54 4.88
CA ILE A 133 -2.21 -7.25 4.57
C ILE A 133 -2.10 -5.99 3.70
N LEU A 134 -2.98 -5.83 2.71
CA LEU A 134 -2.91 -4.73 1.75
C LEU A 134 -3.53 -3.43 2.28
N LYS A 135 -4.64 -3.52 2.98
CA LYS A 135 -5.35 -2.31 3.42
C LYS A 135 -4.71 -1.73 4.68
N PRO A 136 -4.32 -0.46 4.66
CA PRO A 136 -4.07 0.26 5.90
C PRO A 136 -5.35 0.27 6.73
N VAL A 137 -5.20 0.10 8.03
CA VAL A 137 -6.36 -0.01 8.95
C VAL A 137 -7.14 1.30 9.05
N LEU A 138 -6.45 2.43 8.81
CA LEU A 138 -7.00 3.78 8.88
C LEU A 138 -6.72 4.54 7.58
N LYS A 139 -7.74 5.21 7.04
CA LYS A 139 -7.61 6.07 5.86
C LYS A 139 -6.64 7.25 6.09
N GLU A 140 -6.54 7.72 7.34
CA GLU A 140 -5.64 8.79 7.75
C GLU A 140 -4.17 8.34 7.61
N VAL A 141 -3.86 7.11 8.02
CA VAL A 141 -2.53 6.50 7.88
C VAL A 141 -2.19 6.29 6.40
N ASP A 142 -3.13 5.77 5.59
CA ASP A 142 -2.95 5.62 4.14
C ASP A 142 -2.66 6.98 3.46
N SER A 143 -3.42 8.02 3.83
CA SER A 143 -3.23 9.36 3.26
C SER A 143 -1.86 9.94 3.58
N TYR A 144 -1.32 9.70 4.77
CA TYR A 144 0.02 10.11 5.17
C TYR A 144 1.08 9.29 4.42
N HIS A 145 0.89 7.97 4.33
CA HIS A 145 1.84 7.07 3.67
C HIS A 145 2.06 7.42 2.19
N LYS A 146 1.04 7.86 1.48
CA LYS A 146 1.16 8.29 0.07
C LYS A 146 2.19 9.40 -0.11
N ASP A 147 2.16 10.41 0.75
CA ASP A 147 3.14 11.51 0.69
C ASP A 147 4.52 11.04 1.17
N LEU A 148 4.55 10.25 2.25
CA LEU A 148 5.79 9.67 2.77
C LEU A 148 6.48 8.80 1.72
N TYR A 149 5.73 7.98 0.99
CA TYR A 149 6.25 7.16 -0.10
C TYR A 149 6.95 8.01 -1.17
N VAL A 150 6.31 9.11 -1.58
CA VAL A 150 6.89 10.03 -2.58
C VAL A 150 8.16 10.69 -2.06
N ILE A 151 8.16 11.13 -0.79
CA ILE A 151 9.37 11.67 -0.17
C ILE A 151 10.47 10.62 -0.17
N PHE A 152 10.21 9.45 0.39
CA PHE A 152 11.26 8.47 0.68
C PHE A 152 11.80 7.77 -0.57
N HIS A 153 10.94 7.51 -1.57
CA HIS A 153 11.33 6.75 -2.76
C HIS A 153 11.62 7.61 -4.00
N LYS A 154 11.24 8.89 -4.01
CA LYS A 154 11.46 9.77 -5.17
C LYS A 154 12.29 11.01 -4.82
N PHE A 155 11.81 11.86 -3.92
CA PHE A 155 12.47 13.13 -3.65
C PHE A 155 13.78 12.98 -2.87
N TYR A 156 13.78 12.16 -1.82
CA TYR A 156 14.94 11.94 -0.98
C TYR A 156 16.14 11.33 -1.73
N PRO A 157 16.01 10.26 -2.54
CA PRO A 157 17.12 9.75 -3.33
C PRO A 157 17.65 10.75 -4.36
N ALA A 158 16.76 11.59 -4.92
CA ALA A 158 17.11 12.65 -5.87
C ALA A 158 17.67 13.92 -5.20
N LYS A 159 17.68 13.99 -3.85
CA LYS A 159 18.02 15.19 -3.07
C LYS A 159 17.16 16.41 -3.42
N ASP A 160 15.94 16.17 -3.88
CA ASP A 160 14.97 17.20 -4.21
C ASP A 160 14.25 17.72 -2.95
N TYR A 161 15.01 18.41 -2.10
CA TYR A 161 14.51 18.97 -0.85
C TYR A 161 13.43 20.05 -1.07
N LYS A 162 13.45 20.71 -2.22
CA LYS A 162 12.44 21.71 -2.57
C LYS A 162 11.05 21.09 -2.76
N SER A 163 10.99 19.92 -3.39
CA SER A 163 9.73 19.19 -3.53
C SER A 163 9.23 18.66 -2.17
N ILE A 164 10.13 18.24 -1.28
CA ILE A 164 9.79 17.87 0.10
C ILE A 164 9.19 19.08 0.84
N GLU A 165 9.82 20.26 0.72
CA GLU A 165 9.33 21.49 1.33
C GLU A 165 7.92 21.86 0.84
N GLY A 166 7.63 21.59 -0.44
CA GLY A 166 6.31 21.86 -1.02
C GLY A 166 5.16 21.05 -0.46
N ILE A 167 5.42 19.88 0.16
CA ILE A 167 4.37 18.98 0.66
C ILE A 167 4.36 18.80 2.18
N ILE A 168 5.41 19.24 2.89
CA ILE A 168 5.59 18.95 4.32
C ILE A 168 4.47 19.52 5.21
N ASP A 169 3.91 20.67 4.87
CA ASP A 169 2.80 21.27 5.63
C ASP A 169 1.52 20.44 5.50
N GLY A 170 1.27 19.89 4.32
CA GLY A 170 0.19 18.91 4.12
C GLY A 170 0.39 17.65 4.96
N MET A 171 1.62 17.16 5.08
CA MET A 171 1.93 16.01 5.92
C MET A 171 1.73 16.28 7.41
N ILE A 172 2.04 17.49 7.90
CA ILE A 172 1.74 17.87 9.29
C ILE A 172 0.23 17.80 9.54
N THR A 173 -0.58 18.36 8.64
CA THR A 173 -2.05 18.27 8.74
C THR A 173 -2.54 16.81 8.73
N LYS A 174 -1.94 15.96 7.89
CA LYS A 174 -2.27 14.52 7.86
C LYS A 174 -1.86 13.80 9.15
N SER A 175 -0.72 14.17 9.77
CA SER A 175 -0.33 13.61 11.06
C SER A 175 -1.27 14.03 12.21
N GLU A 176 -1.82 15.23 12.18
CA GLU A 176 -2.89 15.65 13.09
C GLU A 176 -4.16 14.81 12.90
N ALA A 177 -4.52 14.51 11.64
CA ALA A 177 -5.65 13.64 11.35
C ALA A 177 -5.44 12.21 11.88
N ILE A 178 -4.21 11.67 11.83
CA ILE A 178 -3.86 10.38 12.44
C ILE A 178 -4.09 10.42 13.96
N ILE A 179 -3.61 11.45 14.66
CA ILE A 179 -3.82 11.58 16.12
C ILE A 179 -5.30 11.57 16.48
N ASN A 180 -6.15 12.21 15.67
CA ASN A 180 -7.59 12.33 15.90
C ASN A 180 -8.41 11.17 15.32
N ALA A 181 -7.77 10.18 14.67
CA ALA A 181 -8.48 9.08 14.03
C ALA A 181 -9.12 8.14 15.06
N LYS A 182 -10.32 7.66 14.72
CA LYS A 182 -11.04 6.68 15.56
C LYS A 182 -10.50 5.28 15.31
N LEU A 183 -9.98 4.65 16.35
CA LEU A 183 -9.47 3.28 16.27
C LEU A 183 -10.61 2.26 16.13
N PRO A 184 -10.39 1.20 15.31
CA PRO A 184 -11.28 0.04 15.29
C PRO A 184 -11.28 -0.69 16.64
N LYS A 185 -12.43 -1.27 17.02
CA LYS A 185 -12.60 -2.00 18.29
C LYS A 185 -11.52 -3.05 18.54
N ARG A 186 -11.05 -3.75 17.49
CA ARG A 186 -10.03 -4.82 17.61
C ARG A 186 -8.68 -4.33 18.15
N ILE A 187 -8.39 -3.03 18.08
CA ILE A 187 -7.15 -2.42 18.56
C ILE A 187 -7.36 -1.35 19.64
N GLU A 188 -8.57 -1.28 20.24
CA GLU A 188 -8.85 -0.36 21.34
C GLU A 188 -7.89 -0.56 22.52
N SER A 189 -7.45 -1.78 22.78
CA SER A 189 -6.46 -2.07 23.83
C SER A 189 -5.07 -1.47 23.55
N LYS A 190 -4.79 -1.05 22.33
CA LYS A 190 -3.53 -0.42 21.91
C LYS A 190 -3.64 1.12 21.83
N VAL A 191 -4.73 1.74 22.33
CA VAL A 191 -4.99 3.18 22.17
C VAL A 191 -3.87 4.06 22.72
N GLU A 192 -3.30 3.72 23.87
CA GLU A 192 -2.25 4.54 24.51
C GLU A 192 -0.97 4.55 23.65
N ILE A 193 -0.49 3.38 23.25
CA ILE A 193 0.69 3.28 22.40
C ILE A 193 0.46 3.92 21.03
N TYR A 194 -0.75 3.77 20.47
CA TYR A 194 -1.12 4.43 19.22
C TYR A 194 -1.05 5.96 19.35
N GLN A 195 -1.69 6.54 20.37
CA GLN A 195 -1.70 7.98 20.59
C GLN A 195 -0.31 8.55 20.81
N GLN A 196 0.53 7.83 21.58
CA GLN A 196 1.91 8.23 21.81
C GLN A 196 2.70 8.21 20.49
N THR A 197 2.64 7.10 19.73
CA THR A 197 3.39 6.95 18.48
C THR A 197 2.92 7.93 17.40
N ALA A 198 1.60 8.19 17.32
CA ALA A 198 1.05 9.18 16.39
C ALA A 198 1.54 10.62 16.69
N LYS A 199 1.61 11.00 17.97
CA LYS A 199 2.18 12.29 18.38
C LYS A 199 3.67 12.38 18.05
N GLU A 200 4.43 11.33 18.33
CA GLU A 200 5.84 11.26 17.97
C GLU A 200 6.06 11.37 16.45
N LEU A 201 5.20 10.73 15.64
CA LEU A 201 5.26 10.86 14.17
C LEU A 201 5.06 12.33 13.75
N MET A 202 4.09 13.03 14.32
CA MET A 202 3.86 14.45 14.05
C MET A 202 5.10 15.28 14.42
N GLU A 203 5.72 15.03 15.60
CA GLU A 203 6.94 15.70 16.01
C GLU A 203 8.10 15.48 15.03
N LYS A 204 8.26 14.25 14.48
CA LYS A 204 9.29 13.96 13.48
C LYS A 204 8.97 14.62 12.14
N THR A 205 7.70 14.75 11.78
CA THR A 205 7.27 15.49 10.58
C THR A 205 7.60 16.99 10.71
N ILE A 206 7.34 17.59 11.87
CA ILE A 206 7.71 18.98 12.18
C ILE A 206 9.24 19.15 12.18
N ALA A 207 9.96 18.21 12.76
CA ALA A 207 11.42 18.23 12.77
C ALA A 207 12.02 18.18 11.35
N LEU A 208 11.41 17.45 10.42
CA LEU A 208 11.79 17.47 9.01
C LEU A 208 11.55 18.86 8.40
N LYS A 209 10.41 19.51 8.68
CA LYS A 209 10.16 20.88 8.23
C LYS A 209 11.23 21.86 8.73
N ASP A 210 11.65 21.71 9.98
CA ASP A 210 12.70 22.57 10.55
C ASP A 210 14.08 22.23 9.95
N ALA A 211 14.38 20.96 9.69
CA ALA A 211 15.58 20.55 9.00
C ALA A 211 15.69 21.15 7.59
N LEU A 212 14.58 21.20 6.85
CA LEU A 212 14.52 21.81 5.50
C LEU A 212 14.93 23.28 5.52
N LYS A 213 14.56 24.05 6.56
CA LYS A 213 14.94 25.45 6.72
C LYS A 213 16.46 25.66 6.90
N THR A 214 17.17 24.64 7.36
CA THR A 214 18.62 24.72 7.56
C THR A 214 19.41 24.72 6.26
N GLY A 215 18.85 24.12 5.19
CA GLY A 215 19.53 23.92 3.91
C GLY A 215 20.65 22.86 3.94
N TYR A 216 20.95 22.25 5.10
CA TYR A 216 21.99 21.24 5.20
C TYR A 216 21.48 19.84 4.84
N GLY A 217 21.94 19.31 3.69
CA GLY A 217 21.46 18.00 3.17
C GLY A 217 21.57 16.87 4.17
N SER A 218 22.68 16.74 4.91
CA SER A 218 22.86 15.67 5.91
C SER A 218 21.88 15.76 7.08
N VAL A 219 21.44 16.98 7.46
CA VAL A 219 20.44 17.19 8.51
C VAL A 219 19.06 16.79 8.00
N ILE A 220 18.75 17.15 6.76
CA ILE A 220 17.49 16.82 6.10
C ILE A 220 17.39 15.29 5.91
N ASP A 221 18.45 14.66 5.39
CA ASP A 221 18.51 13.21 5.19
C ASP A 221 18.19 12.45 6.48
N LYS A 222 18.87 12.82 7.58
CA LYS A 222 18.63 12.21 8.88
C LYS A 222 17.19 12.41 9.37
N ALA A 223 16.60 13.57 9.12
CA ALA A 223 15.23 13.84 9.52
C ALA A 223 14.23 13.01 8.73
N VAL A 224 14.46 12.79 7.41
CA VAL A 224 13.65 11.90 6.57
C VAL A 224 13.70 10.46 7.09
N ASP A 225 14.89 9.92 7.37
CA ASP A 225 15.07 8.56 7.88
C ASP A 225 14.37 8.35 9.23
N VAL A 226 14.48 9.32 10.13
CA VAL A 226 13.85 9.25 11.47
C VAL A 226 12.33 9.31 11.35
N MET A 227 11.78 10.16 10.48
CA MET A 227 10.35 10.27 10.24
C MET A 227 9.81 8.96 9.63
N HIS A 228 10.48 8.39 8.64
CA HIS A 228 10.10 7.12 8.02
C HIS A 228 10.12 5.97 9.03
N SER A 229 11.17 5.86 9.84
CA SER A 229 11.25 4.84 10.91
C SER A 229 10.10 4.97 11.91
N LYS A 230 9.70 6.20 12.27
CA LYS A 230 8.59 6.43 13.20
C LYS A 230 7.24 6.06 12.58
N TYR A 231 7.06 6.27 11.28
CA TYR A 231 5.89 5.79 10.54
C TYR A 231 5.80 4.25 10.58
N GLN A 232 6.92 3.54 10.38
CA GLN A 232 6.95 2.08 10.48
C GLN A 232 6.58 1.58 11.89
N ASP A 233 6.98 2.30 12.94
CA ASP A 233 6.56 1.95 14.32
C ASP A 233 5.04 2.11 14.49
N LEU A 234 4.43 3.13 13.88
CA LEU A 234 2.98 3.31 13.88
C LEU A 234 2.27 2.15 13.14
N GLU A 235 2.78 1.74 11.98
CA GLU A 235 2.19 0.61 11.21
C GLU A 235 2.18 -0.69 12.00
N LYS A 236 3.27 -1.01 12.72
CA LYS A 236 3.38 -2.23 13.54
C LYS A 236 2.30 -2.36 14.62
N ILE A 237 1.67 -1.26 15.03
CA ILE A 237 0.58 -1.29 16.02
C ILE A 237 -0.63 -2.04 15.47
N PHE A 238 -0.82 -2.02 14.15
CA PHE A 238 -1.96 -2.65 13.48
C PHE A 238 -1.74 -4.14 13.14
N ASP A 239 -0.52 -4.63 13.32
CA ASP A 239 -0.15 -6.06 13.19
C ASP A 239 -0.55 -6.89 14.45
#